data_25b6a668dbef646203691f4015bc9623
#
_entry.id   25b6a668dbef646203691f4015bc9623
#
_cell.length_a   1.000
_cell.length_b   1.000
_cell.length_c   1.000
_cell.angle_alpha   90.00
_cell.angle_beta   90.00
_cell.angle_gamma   90.00
#
_symmetry.space_group_name_H-M   'P 1'
#
loop_
_entity.id
_entity.type
_entity.pdbx_description
1 polymer ?
#
loop_
_entity_poly.entity_id
_entity_poly.type
_entity_poly.pdbx_seq_one_letter_code
_entity_poly.pdbx_strand_id
1 'polypeptide(L)'
;MNCATESMFTCWGHKKGHVTCAQGIGADTNWQKHRVEITGCTTLLTQRHMQQLPPLFLLTLAGLCFSAALPQTAAPLFNKPFVVIWNAPIYKCNQLQVPLDLDVFQAITTPAKVPNQTLTLFYKNRIGLFPYADVKTLTQYNGGIPQKGNLTASLQKAKKEFNKYTPSSAPGLAVLDWEEWFPLFDRNTDLREIYKAVSINYTLQQNPSLTSNQATFIAKEQFEKAARSFMEETLQLGISQRPNILWGFYLFPDCYNYDFEKPSYTGRCSQTTTQLNTELLWLWEASTALFPSAYMPVSISGTQKAALFIRNQVLEAKRVAVIPQRLYTAPIYLYLRPLLQEQKEQYMREVDLIRSIGESAALGAAGCVLWGSSYDFNDKASCESLSTYLSNMLNKYIINVTTAAELCGDLLCQGNGRCVRKTYDSDDYLHLNINSFNIQKINGMYNVTGEPSITDLTAWADKFTCQCYEDKKCTGLPSGFEYSDRRFIGHLTVLLATYLLGELL
;
A
#
# COMPACT_ATOMS: atom_id res chain seq x y z
N MET A 1 -46.22 -3.91 24.68
CA MET A 1 -45.27 -4.92 25.17
C MET A 1 -44.80 -5.70 23.95
N ASN A 2 -43.72 -5.27 23.32
CA ASN A 2 -43.09 -5.95 22.20
C ASN A 2 -41.74 -6.43 22.66
N CYS A 3 -41.58 -7.75 22.85
CA CYS A 3 -40.28 -8.38 22.99
C CYS A 3 -39.77 -8.71 21.60
N ALA A 4 -38.76 -7.97 21.12
CA ALA A 4 -37.93 -8.39 20.01
C ALA A 4 -36.85 -9.33 20.57
N THR A 5 -36.87 -10.59 20.16
CA THR A 5 -35.80 -11.56 20.43
C THR A 5 -34.69 -11.37 19.39
N GLU A 6 -33.61 -10.74 19.80
CA GLU A 6 -32.36 -10.76 19.03
C GLU A 6 -31.73 -12.16 19.15
N SER A 7 -31.63 -12.85 18.03
CA SER A 7 -30.85 -14.09 17.93
C SER A 7 -29.37 -13.76 17.73
N MET A 8 -28.55 -14.03 18.74
CA MET A 8 -27.08 -13.94 18.63
C MET A 8 -26.53 -15.14 17.87
N PHE A 9 -25.83 -14.87 16.77
CA PHE A 9 -24.97 -15.85 16.11
C PHE A 9 -23.52 -15.67 16.59
N THR A 10 -22.88 -16.75 16.98
CA THR A 10 -21.44 -16.78 17.24
C THR A 10 -20.75 -17.60 16.16
N CYS A 11 -19.84 -16.95 15.41
CA CYS A 11 -19.07 -17.59 14.35
C CYS A 11 -17.58 -17.61 14.71
N TRP A 12 -16.91 -18.74 14.52
CA TRP A 12 -15.46 -18.83 14.67
C TRP A 12 -14.83 -19.60 13.50
N GLY A 13 -13.64 -19.15 13.11
CA GLY A 13 -12.92 -19.72 11.98
C GLY A 13 -11.96 -20.84 12.40
N HIS A 14 -11.93 -21.92 11.64
CA HIS A 14 -10.93 -22.98 11.75
C HIS A 14 -9.99 -22.98 10.54
N LYS A 15 -8.72 -23.36 10.78
CA LYS A 15 -7.70 -23.50 9.72
C LYS A 15 -8.25 -24.32 8.55
N LYS A 16 -8.40 -23.69 7.38
CA LYS A 16 -8.73 -24.20 6.03
C LYS A 16 -9.97 -23.55 5.36
N GLY A 17 -10.21 -22.24 5.62
CA GLY A 17 -11.23 -21.51 4.82
C GLY A 17 -12.70 -21.87 5.11
N HIS A 18 -12.99 -22.50 6.23
CA HIS A 18 -14.35 -22.82 6.66
C HIS A 18 -14.74 -21.96 7.84
N VAL A 19 -15.91 -21.35 7.77
CA VAL A 19 -16.55 -20.65 8.89
C VAL A 19 -17.68 -21.51 9.40
N THR A 20 -17.70 -21.82 10.70
CA THR A 20 -18.78 -22.56 11.34
C THR A 20 -19.59 -21.60 12.18
N CYS A 21 -20.88 -21.44 11.85
CA CYS A 21 -21.83 -20.67 12.62
C CYS A 21 -22.81 -21.60 13.36
N ALA A 22 -23.12 -21.30 14.62
CA ALA A 22 -24.09 -22.04 15.40
C ALA A 22 -25.16 -21.10 15.96
N GLN A 23 -26.41 -21.53 15.90
CA GLN A 23 -27.55 -20.83 16.49
C GLN A 23 -28.02 -21.58 17.73
N GLY A 24 -28.09 -20.90 18.87
CA GLY A 24 -28.65 -21.46 20.11
C GLY A 24 -30.15 -21.19 20.19
N ILE A 25 -30.95 -22.23 20.29
CA ILE A 25 -32.37 -22.12 20.61
C ILE A 25 -32.61 -22.75 21.97
N GLY A 26 -32.99 -21.92 22.98
CA GLY A 26 -33.57 -22.31 24.24
C GLY A 26 -32.85 -23.40 25.06
N ALA A 27 -33.04 -23.40 26.33
CA ALA A 27 -32.36 -24.07 27.40
C ALA A 27 -32.18 -25.62 27.36
N ASP A 28 -32.08 -26.23 26.20
CA ASP A 28 -31.68 -27.65 26.05
C ASP A 28 -30.58 -27.83 25.05
N THR A 29 -29.55 -28.59 25.48
CA THR A 29 -28.23 -28.73 24.89
C THR A 29 -28.19 -29.58 23.60
N ASN A 30 -28.82 -29.15 22.53
CA ASN A 30 -28.64 -29.78 21.21
C ASN A 30 -28.13 -28.75 20.18
N TRP A 31 -26.82 -28.77 19.92
CA TRP A 31 -26.19 -27.98 18.88
C TRP A 31 -26.27 -28.70 17.53
N GLN A 32 -27.00 -28.17 16.56
CA GLN A 32 -26.89 -28.62 15.17
C GLN A 32 -25.77 -27.88 14.44
N LYS A 33 -24.79 -28.64 13.95
CA LYS A 33 -23.69 -28.11 13.14
C LYS A 33 -24.13 -28.01 11.69
N HIS A 34 -24.20 -26.78 11.17
CA HIS A 34 -24.35 -26.52 9.75
C HIS A 34 -22.99 -26.12 9.17
N ARG A 35 -22.57 -26.80 8.12
CA ARG A 35 -21.33 -26.52 7.41
C ARG A 35 -21.67 -25.59 6.23
N VAL A 36 -21.14 -24.38 6.22
CA VAL A 36 -21.22 -23.45 5.10
C VAL A 36 -19.83 -23.38 4.46
N GLU A 37 -19.69 -23.86 3.24
CA GLU A 37 -18.47 -23.68 2.44
C GLU A 37 -18.62 -22.43 1.60
N ILE A 38 -17.76 -21.44 1.85
CA ILE A 38 -17.66 -20.23 1.03
C ILE A 38 -16.46 -20.41 0.12
N THR A 39 -16.66 -21.09 -0.98
CA THR A 39 -15.72 -21.08 -2.10
C THR A 39 -16.50 -20.53 -3.30
N GLY A 40 -16.10 -19.29 -3.73
CA GLY A 40 -16.62 -18.71 -4.97
C GLY A 40 -18.11 -18.93 -5.21
N CYS A 41 -18.94 -18.05 -4.72
CA CYS A 41 -20.34 -17.84 -5.14
C CYS A 41 -21.28 -19.08 -5.26
N THR A 42 -21.16 -20.06 -4.37
CA THR A 42 -22.15 -21.14 -4.29
C THR A 42 -22.50 -21.43 -2.84
N THR A 43 -23.64 -20.93 -2.39
CA THR A 43 -24.26 -21.35 -1.13
C THR A 43 -25.05 -22.62 -1.40
N LEU A 44 -24.49 -23.78 -1.03
CA LEU A 44 -25.23 -25.05 -1.10
C LEU A 44 -26.20 -25.13 0.09
N LEU A 45 -27.47 -24.84 -0.16
CA LEU A 45 -28.55 -25.21 0.72
C LEU A 45 -28.74 -26.75 0.64
N THR A 46 -28.87 -27.41 1.79
CA THR A 46 -29.07 -28.86 1.82
C THR A 46 -30.36 -29.24 1.11
N GLN A 47 -30.33 -30.36 0.39
CA GLN A 47 -31.38 -30.86 -0.50
C GLN A 47 -32.82 -30.97 0.12
N ARG A 48 -32.93 -30.98 1.45
CA ARG A 48 -34.22 -31.03 2.18
C ARG A 48 -34.97 -29.72 2.23
N HIS A 49 -34.32 -28.57 2.11
CA HIS A 49 -34.98 -27.26 2.14
C HIS A 49 -35.30 -26.72 0.74
N MET A 50 -34.77 -27.31 -0.32
CA MET A 50 -35.04 -26.86 -1.70
C MET A 50 -36.43 -27.25 -2.22
N GLN A 51 -37.10 -28.22 -1.60
CA GLN A 51 -38.43 -28.68 -2.05
C GLN A 51 -39.62 -27.81 -1.57
N GLN A 52 -39.36 -26.81 -0.72
CA GLN A 52 -40.43 -25.95 -0.15
C GLN A 52 -40.38 -24.48 -0.58
N LEU A 53 -39.41 -24.09 -1.44
CA LEU A 53 -39.31 -22.71 -1.92
C LEU A 53 -39.96 -22.57 -3.30
N PRO A 54 -40.80 -21.56 -3.54
CA PRO A 54 -41.40 -21.32 -4.85
C PRO A 54 -40.28 -21.03 -5.88
N PRO A 55 -40.45 -21.47 -7.14
CA PRO A 55 -39.41 -21.32 -8.18
C PRO A 55 -39.01 -19.85 -8.45
N LEU A 56 -39.85 -18.90 -8.11
CA LEU A 56 -39.54 -17.46 -8.21
C LEU A 56 -38.46 -17.03 -7.19
N PHE A 57 -38.34 -17.70 -6.04
CA PHE A 57 -37.36 -17.38 -4.99
C PHE A 57 -35.97 -17.90 -5.33
N LEU A 58 -35.87 -19.01 -6.10
CA LEU A 58 -34.61 -19.56 -6.61
C LEU A 58 -34.03 -18.70 -7.72
N LEU A 59 -34.85 -18.08 -8.56
CA LEU A 59 -34.43 -17.15 -9.60
C LEU A 59 -33.90 -15.81 -9.04
N THR A 60 -34.44 -15.35 -7.90
CA THR A 60 -33.95 -14.13 -7.24
C THR A 60 -32.67 -14.37 -6.45
N LEU A 61 -32.41 -15.58 -5.92
CA LEU A 61 -31.15 -15.93 -5.25
C LEU A 61 -30.02 -16.20 -6.26
N ALA A 62 -30.30 -16.74 -7.44
CA ALA A 62 -29.31 -16.93 -8.50
C ALA A 62 -28.89 -15.61 -9.17
N GLY A 63 -29.70 -14.54 -9.08
CA GLY A 63 -29.39 -13.20 -9.60
C GLY A 63 -28.58 -12.32 -8.65
N LEU A 64 -28.30 -12.75 -7.41
CA LEU A 64 -27.60 -11.96 -6.38
C LEU A 64 -26.12 -12.32 -6.19
N CYS A 65 -25.51 -13.04 -7.15
CA CYS A 65 -24.06 -13.08 -7.27
C CYS A 65 -23.54 -11.74 -7.80
N PHE A 66 -23.73 -10.67 -7.04
CA PHE A 66 -22.99 -9.44 -7.27
C PHE A 66 -21.51 -9.77 -7.00
N SER A 67 -20.71 -9.82 -8.04
CA SER A 67 -19.28 -9.61 -7.89
C SER A 67 -19.14 -8.28 -7.12
N ALA A 68 -18.77 -8.36 -5.85
CA ALA A 68 -18.62 -7.14 -5.04
C ALA A 68 -17.61 -6.25 -5.76
N ALA A 69 -18.08 -5.12 -6.28
CA ALA A 69 -17.22 -4.17 -6.95
C ALA A 69 -16.11 -3.76 -5.97
N LEU A 70 -14.88 -3.62 -6.48
CA LEU A 70 -13.79 -3.10 -5.67
C LEU A 70 -14.17 -1.70 -5.13
N PRO A 71 -13.82 -1.38 -3.88
CA PRO A 71 -14.06 -0.05 -3.36
C PRO A 71 -13.35 0.99 -4.22
N GLN A 72 -13.99 2.14 -4.44
CA GLN A 72 -13.38 3.25 -5.16
C GLN A 72 -12.09 3.69 -4.47
N THR A 73 -11.14 4.21 -5.24
CA THR A 73 -9.89 4.79 -4.73
C THR A 73 -9.83 6.28 -5.08
N ALA A 74 -9.02 7.04 -4.33
CA ALA A 74 -8.79 8.44 -4.64
C ALA A 74 -8.35 8.65 -6.09
N ALA A 75 -8.66 9.81 -6.65
CA ALA A 75 -8.19 10.21 -7.98
C ALA A 75 -6.66 10.13 -8.06
N PRO A 76 -6.09 9.78 -9.22
CA PRO A 76 -4.65 9.62 -9.37
C PRO A 76 -3.95 10.98 -9.29
N LEU A 77 -2.98 11.09 -8.38
CA LEU A 77 -2.28 12.36 -8.08
C LEU A 77 -1.62 12.99 -9.32
N PHE A 78 -1.16 12.17 -10.25
CA PHE A 78 -0.42 12.62 -11.45
C PHE A 78 -1.18 12.29 -12.75
N ASN A 79 -2.48 12.10 -12.67
CA ASN A 79 -3.32 11.65 -13.80
C ASN A 79 -2.86 10.33 -14.43
N LYS A 80 -2.10 9.53 -13.69
CA LYS A 80 -1.60 8.20 -14.09
C LYS A 80 -2.01 7.13 -13.09
N PRO A 81 -2.44 5.96 -13.55
CA PRO A 81 -2.91 4.89 -12.67
C PRO A 81 -1.81 4.31 -11.77
N PHE A 82 -0.56 4.33 -12.25
CA PHE A 82 0.60 3.88 -11.52
C PHE A 82 1.83 4.71 -11.87
N VAL A 83 2.59 5.14 -10.86
CA VAL A 83 3.79 5.95 -11.02
C VAL A 83 4.98 5.39 -10.26
N VAL A 84 6.19 5.68 -10.71
CA VAL A 84 7.42 5.42 -9.97
C VAL A 84 8.12 6.75 -9.70
N ILE A 85 8.45 6.98 -8.43
CA ILE A 85 9.08 8.21 -7.95
C ILE A 85 10.50 7.89 -7.50
N TRP A 86 11.47 8.68 -7.97
CA TRP A 86 12.83 8.62 -7.46
C TRP A 86 12.96 9.45 -6.18
N ASN A 87 13.43 8.83 -5.10
CA ASN A 87 13.66 9.50 -3.82
C ASN A 87 15.00 9.06 -3.20
N ALA A 88 16.08 9.17 -3.97
CA ALA A 88 17.43 8.87 -3.50
C ALA A 88 18.39 10.04 -3.82
N PRO A 89 19.43 10.24 -2.99
CA PRO A 89 20.40 11.32 -3.20
C PRO A 89 21.22 11.08 -4.46
N ILE A 90 21.25 12.07 -5.37
CA ILE A 90 22.08 12.06 -6.59
C ILE A 90 23.14 13.18 -6.58
N TYR A 91 23.17 13.98 -5.51
CA TYR A 91 24.04 15.13 -5.41
C TYR A 91 25.51 14.78 -5.66
N LYS A 92 25.99 13.66 -5.12
CA LYS A 92 27.40 13.24 -5.29
C LYS A 92 27.70 12.83 -6.72
N CYS A 93 26.77 12.14 -7.39
CA CYS A 93 26.92 11.76 -8.79
C CYS A 93 26.98 13.01 -9.69
N ASN A 94 26.14 14.01 -9.42
CA ASN A 94 26.20 15.29 -10.12
C ASN A 94 27.53 16.01 -9.91
N GLN A 95 28.06 16.05 -8.67
CA GLN A 95 29.40 16.61 -8.39
C GLN A 95 30.53 15.88 -9.15
N LEU A 96 30.41 14.57 -9.29
CA LEU A 96 31.38 13.72 -9.97
C LEU A 96 31.17 13.69 -11.49
N GLN A 97 30.21 14.47 -12.01
CA GLN A 97 29.85 14.56 -13.42
C GLN A 97 29.48 13.20 -14.04
N VAL A 98 28.89 12.31 -13.25
CA VAL A 98 28.32 11.06 -13.76
C VAL A 98 26.86 11.31 -14.13
N PRO A 99 26.48 11.23 -15.42
CA PRO A 99 25.11 11.46 -15.84
C PRO A 99 24.21 10.31 -15.38
N LEU A 100 23.06 10.65 -14.81
CA LEU A 100 22.00 9.72 -14.44
C LEU A 100 20.77 10.02 -15.28
N ASP A 101 20.28 9.02 -15.99
CA ASP A 101 19.04 9.11 -16.74
C ASP A 101 17.85 8.82 -15.81
N LEU A 102 17.17 9.86 -15.38
CA LEU A 102 16.03 9.78 -14.45
C LEU A 102 14.72 10.25 -15.07
N ASP A 103 14.66 10.51 -16.38
CA ASP A 103 13.50 11.10 -17.04
C ASP A 103 12.25 10.20 -17.09
N VAL A 104 12.43 8.89 -16.84
CA VAL A 104 11.32 7.92 -16.77
C VAL A 104 10.52 8.01 -15.47
N PHE A 105 11.09 8.64 -14.44
CA PHE A 105 10.42 8.78 -13.16
C PHE A 105 9.42 9.92 -13.18
N GLN A 106 8.22 9.70 -12.63
CA GLN A 106 7.17 10.71 -12.52
C GLN A 106 7.63 11.96 -11.75
N ALA A 107 8.51 11.78 -10.77
CA ALA A 107 9.16 12.84 -10.04
C ALA A 107 10.55 12.42 -9.60
N ILE A 108 11.49 13.35 -9.64
CA ILE A 108 12.86 13.20 -9.16
C ILE A 108 12.97 14.02 -7.88
N THR A 109 13.14 13.33 -6.76
CA THR A 109 13.19 13.94 -5.42
C THR A 109 14.38 13.39 -4.63
N THR A 110 14.66 14.00 -3.51
CA THR A 110 15.73 13.57 -2.59
C THR A 110 15.24 13.60 -1.15
N PRO A 111 15.67 12.65 -0.29
CA PRO A 111 15.37 12.70 1.14
C PRO A 111 16.07 13.86 1.88
N ALA A 112 16.94 14.60 1.19
CA ALA A 112 17.62 15.77 1.74
C ALA A 112 16.66 16.94 2.01
N LYS A 113 17.17 17.97 2.73
CA LYS A 113 16.41 19.18 3.08
C LYS A 113 16.28 20.16 1.90
N VAL A 114 15.63 19.71 0.85
CA VAL A 114 15.34 20.52 -0.35
C VAL A 114 13.87 20.94 -0.32
N PRO A 115 13.56 22.24 -0.43
CA PRO A 115 12.17 22.71 -0.44
C PRO A 115 11.48 22.46 -1.79
N ASN A 116 10.14 22.50 -1.76
CA ASN A 116 9.26 22.45 -2.95
C ASN A 116 9.39 21.19 -3.81
N GLN A 117 9.71 20.05 -3.19
CA GLN A 117 9.72 18.76 -3.88
C GLN A 117 8.31 18.19 -4.02
N THR A 118 8.06 17.46 -5.10
CA THR A 118 6.82 16.70 -5.33
C THR A 118 6.59 15.63 -4.26
N LEU A 119 7.67 14.98 -3.78
CA LEU A 119 7.65 14.14 -2.59
C LEU A 119 8.62 14.72 -1.57
N THR A 120 8.12 15.02 -0.38
CA THR A 120 8.94 15.48 0.76
C THR A 120 8.95 14.41 1.83
N LEU A 121 10.14 13.88 2.15
CA LEU A 121 10.34 12.94 3.25
C LEU A 121 10.81 13.71 4.49
N PHE A 122 10.01 13.69 5.55
CA PHE A 122 10.27 14.35 6.82
C PHE A 122 10.85 13.36 7.82
N TYR A 123 12.15 13.35 7.99
CA TYR A 123 12.81 12.58 9.05
C TYR A 123 12.50 13.13 10.46
N LYS A 124 12.79 12.35 11.50
CA LYS A 124 12.51 12.66 12.92
C LYS A 124 12.88 14.08 13.35
N ASN A 125 13.87 14.70 12.74
CA ASN A 125 14.30 16.06 13.08
C ASN A 125 13.46 17.15 12.40
N ARG A 126 12.49 16.79 11.56
CA ARG A 126 11.62 17.70 10.77
C ARG A 126 10.12 17.46 10.97
N ILE A 127 9.72 16.46 11.74
CA ILE A 127 8.30 16.18 12.03
C ILE A 127 7.76 16.86 13.28
N GLY A 128 8.58 17.67 13.95
CA GLY A 128 8.24 18.34 15.21
C GLY A 128 9.27 18.05 16.30
N LEU A 129 8.80 17.96 17.54
CA LEU A 129 9.56 17.60 18.73
C LEU A 129 9.02 16.30 19.34
N PHE A 130 8.96 15.25 18.52
CA PHE A 130 8.53 13.95 19.01
C PHE A 130 9.49 13.44 20.09
N PRO A 131 8.97 12.90 21.21
CA PRO A 131 9.79 12.37 22.29
C PRO A 131 10.46 11.07 21.88
N TYR A 132 11.76 10.94 22.16
CA TYR A 132 12.46 9.66 21.95
C TYR A 132 13.64 9.50 22.91
N ALA A 133 14.07 8.27 23.07
CA ALA A 133 15.29 7.90 23.80
C ALA A 133 16.29 7.27 22.83
N ASP A 134 17.54 7.72 22.88
CA ASP A 134 18.61 7.05 22.18
C ASP A 134 18.91 5.71 22.88
N VAL A 135 18.72 4.61 22.13
CA VAL A 135 18.82 3.24 22.69
C VAL A 135 20.26 2.87 23.11
N LYS A 136 21.28 3.56 22.61
CA LYS A 136 22.70 3.30 22.95
C LYS A 136 23.16 4.11 24.15
N THR A 137 22.79 5.40 24.18
CA THR A 137 23.25 6.32 25.22
C THR A 137 22.24 6.49 26.34
N LEU A 138 21.02 5.99 26.19
CA LEU A 138 19.87 6.19 27.07
C LEU A 138 19.48 7.67 27.26
N THR A 139 20.00 8.55 26.40
CA THR A 139 19.71 9.98 26.44
C THR A 139 18.28 10.23 25.96
N GLN A 140 17.50 10.94 26.78
CA GLN A 140 16.12 11.29 26.47
C GLN A 140 16.04 12.64 25.77
N TYR A 141 15.31 12.68 24.65
CA TYR A 141 15.05 13.89 23.88
C TYR A 141 13.55 14.21 23.91
N ASN A 142 13.21 15.48 24.05
CA ASN A 142 11.83 15.99 24.05
C ASN A 142 10.91 15.31 25.09
N GLY A 143 11.47 14.76 26.18
CA GLY A 143 10.75 14.01 27.22
C GLY A 143 10.98 12.51 27.21
N GLY A 144 11.58 11.93 26.17
CA GLY A 144 12.00 10.52 26.08
C GLY A 144 10.88 9.57 25.69
N ILE A 145 9.67 9.76 26.20
CA ILE A 145 8.47 8.95 25.94
C ILE A 145 7.28 9.84 25.58
N PRO A 146 6.30 9.34 24.78
CA PRO A 146 5.18 10.17 24.29
C PRO A 146 4.45 10.95 25.37
N GLN A 147 4.10 10.31 26.49
CA GLN A 147 3.34 10.92 27.58
C GLN A 147 4.10 12.02 28.36
N LYS A 148 5.39 12.21 28.13
CA LYS A 148 6.18 13.32 28.68
C LYS A 148 6.47 14.42 27.64
N GLY A 149 6.05 14.24 26.41
CA GLY A 149 6.29 15.18 25.33
C GLY A 149 5.43 16.44 25.40
N ASN A 150 5.93 17.51 24.84
CA ASN A 150 5.15 18.75 24.66
C ASN A 150 4.59 18.79 23.24
N LEU A 151 3.36 18.30 23.07
CA LEU A 151 2.68 18.21 21.78
C LEU A 151 2.49 19.61 21.14
N THR A 152 2.10 20.60 21.91
CA THR A 152 1.91 21.98 21.40
C THR A 152 3.19 22.54 20.78
N ALA A 153 4.32 22.42 21.48
CA ALA A 153 5.61 22.86 20.96
C ALA A 153 6.04 22.03 19.74
N SER A 154 5.73 20.72 19.73
CA SER A 154 5.98 19.84 18.60
C SER A 154 5.24 20.30 17.36
N LEU A 155 3.93 20.56 17.46
CA LEU A 155 3.09 21.03 16.34
C LEU A 155 3.54 22.40 15.82
N GLN A 156 3.96 23.30 16.71
CA GLN A 156 4.50 24.62 16.32
C GLN A 156 5.78 24.46 15.47
N LYS A 157 6.66 23.53 15.85
CA LYS A 157 7.86 23.22 15.05
C LYS A 157 7.49 22.55 13.73
N ALA A 158 6.63 21.53 13.77
CA ALA A 158 6.15 20.81 12.57
C ALA A 158 5.55 21.78 11.55
N LYS A 159 4.71 22.72 11.98
CA LYS A 159 4.13 23.76 11.12
C LYS A 159 5.19 24.56 10.34
N LYS A 160 6.28 24.94 11.01
CA LYS A 160 7.38 25.68 10.37
C LYS A 160 8.10 24.81 9.33
N GLU A 161 8.37 23.55 9.66
CA GLU A 161 9.03 22.60 8.77
C GLU A 161 8.16 22.27 7.54
N PHE A 162 6.87 22.02 7.75
CA PHE A 162 5.93 21.74 6.66
C PHE A 162 5.82 22.91 5.69
N ASN A 163 5.63 24.12 6.21
CA ASN A 163 5.56 25.32 5.38
C ASN A 163 6.86 25.60 4.62
N LYS A 164 8.00 25.23 5.18
CA LYS A 164 9.31 25.45 4.55
C LYS A 164 9.61 24.48 3.41
N TYR A 165 9.23 23.19 3.55
CA TYR A 165 9.71 22.14 2.66
C TYR A 165 8.66 21.67 1.65
N THR A 166 7.37 21.80 1.94
CA THR A 166 6.33 21.42 0.99
C THR A 166 5.94 22.56 0.06
N PRO A 167 5.55 22.26 -1.19
CA PRO A 167 4.93 23.24 -2.10
C PRO A 167 3.71 23.90 -1.48
N SER A 168 3.49 25.18 -1.79
CA SER A 168 2.35 25.93 -1.22
C SER A 168 1.00 25.53 -1.81
N SER A 169 0.96 25.18 -3.09
CA SER A 169 -0.27 24.90 -3.84
C SER A 169 -0.20 23.66 -4.76
N ALA A 170 0.99 23.27 -5.21
CA ALA A 170 1.14 22.13 -6.08
C ALA A 170 0.80 20.81 -5.35
N PRO A 171 0.18 19.84 -6.03
CA PRO A 171 -0.04 18.51 -5.47
C PRO A 171 1.27 17.78 -5.21
N GLY A 172 1.26 16.86 -4.27
CA GLY A 172 2.47 16.10 -3.93
C GLY A 172 2.23 15.08 -2.82
N LEU A 173 3.33 14.50 -2.34
CA LEU A 173 3.36 13.52 -1.26
C LEU A 173 4.21 14.07 -0.10
N ALA A 174 3.72 13.90 1.11
CA ALA A 174 4.46 14.19 2.34
C ALA A 174 4.50 12.93 3.21
N VAL A 175 5.69 12.44 3.44
CA VAL A 175 5.94 11.21 4.17
C VAL A 175 6.61 11.55 5.50
N LEU A 176 5.97 11.17 6.60
CA LEU A 176 6.49 11.37 7.96
C LEU A 176 7.25 10.11 8.37
N ASP A 177 8.57 10.22 8.46
CA ASP A 177 9.46 9.13 8.82
C ASP A 177 9.77 9.15 10.31
N TRP A 178 9.00 8.34 11.05
CA TRP A 178 9.17 8.15 12.47
C TRP A 178 9.33 6.66 12.79
N GLU A 179 10.52 6.28 13.25
CA GLU A 179 10.89 4.89 13.49
C GLU A 179 11.36 4.61 14.95
N GLU A 180 11.34 5.62 15.82
CA GLU A 180 11.87 5.45 17.18
C GLU A 180 10.96 4.57 18.05
N TRP A 181 9.66 4.79 18.02
CA TRP A 181 8.66 3.95 18.68
C TRP A 181 7.42 3.74 17.80
N PHE A 182 6.72 2.64 18.04
CA PHE A 182 5.41 2.36 17.46
C PHE A 182 4.29 2.84 18.39
N PRO A 183 3.15 3.31 17.86
CA PRO A 183 2.07 3.85 18.70
C PRO A 183 1.40 2.83 19.60
N LEU A 184 1.41 1.55 19.23
CA LEU A 184 0.96 0.45 20.09
C LEU A 184 2.10 0.02 21.00
N PHE A 185 1.86 0.06 22.32
CA PHE A 185 2.85 -0.21 23.36
C PHE A 185 3.54 -1.58 23.17
N ASP A 186 2.73 -2.60 22.87
CA ASP A 186 3.20 -3.99 22.74
C ASP A 186 4.08 -4.20 21.47
N ARG A 187 3.99 -3.31 20.46
CA ARG A 187 4.84 -3.35 19.27
C ARG A 187 6.27 -2.88 19.52
N ASN A 188 6.53 -2.25 20.66
CA ASN A 188 7.86 -1.80 21.02
C ASN A 188 8.67 -2.96 21.61
N THR A 189 9.24 -3.80 20.75
CA THR A 189 10.08 -4.96 21.08
C THR A 189 11.56 -4.67 20.85
N ASP A 190 12.43 -5.57 21.24
CA ASP A 190 13.88 -5.51 21.05
C ASP A 190 14.48 -4.19 21.60
N LEU A 191 15.20 -3.45 20.80
CA LEU A 191 15.79 -2.18 21.23
C LEU A 191 14.73 -1.14 21.65
N ARG A 192 13.48 -1.27 21.19
CA ARG A 192 12.39 -0.37 21.55
C ARG A 192 11.74 -0.72 22.91
N GLU A 193 12.12 -1.82 23.56
CA GLU A 193 11.63 -2.13 24.92
C GLU A 193 11.96 -1.06 25.95
N ILE A 194 12.97 -0.24 25.69
CA ILE A 194 13.29 0.93 26.51
C ILE A 194 12.07 1.84 26.73
N TYR A 195 11.21 2.00 25.71
CA TYR A 195 10.03 2.85 25.82
C TYR A 195 9.01 2.28 26.80
N LYS A 196 8.86 0.95 26.84
CA LYS A 196 8.01 0.26 27.83
C LYS A 196 8.58 0.44 29.23
N ALA A 197 9.86 0.14 29.41
CA ALA A 197 10.53 0.23 30.70
C ALA A 197 10.49 1.66 31.27
N VAL A 198 10.81 2.67 30.44
CA VAL A 198 10.79 4.09 30.90
C VAL A 198 9.36 4.53 31.22
N SER A 199 8.36 4.09 30.44
CA SER A 199 6.95 4.43 30.69
C SER A 199 6.43 3.84 32.02
N ILE A 200 6.74 2.57 32.29
CA ILE A 200 6.35 1.91 33.54
C ILE A 200 7.03 2.60 34.75
N ASN A 201 8.34 2.86 34.64
CA ASN A 201 9.07 3.57 35.69
C ASN A 201 8.52 4.97 35.95
N TYR A 202 8.19 5.71 34.89
CA TYR A 202 7.54 7.02 35.00
C TYR A 202 6.20 6.92 35.74
N THR A 203 5.37 5.93 35.44
CA THR A 203 4.09 5.72 36.11
C THR A 203 4.28 5.38 37.60
N LEU A 204 5.26 4.55 37.95
CA LEU A 204 5.60 4.23 39.35
C LEU A 204 6.13 5.46 40.11
N GLN A 205 6.90 6.34 39.45
CA GLN A 205 7.34 7.60 40.05
C GLN A 205 6.18 8.56 40.37
N GLN A 206 5.12 8.56 39.54
CA GLN A 206 3.92 9.36 39.77
C GLN A 206 3.04 8.77 40.89
N ASN A 207 3.00 7.45 41.02
CA ASN A 207 2.26 6.76 42.08
C ASN A 207 3.01 5.50 42.57
N PRO A 208 3.85 5.64 43.60
CA PRO A 208 4.65 4.55 44.12
C PRO A 208 3.85 3.42 44.79
N SER A 209 2.55 3.59 45.06
CA SER A 209 1.69 2.57 45.66
C SER A 209 1.18 1.51 44.66
N LEU A 210 1.41 1.69 43.36
CA LEU A 210 0.96 0.76 42.35
C LEU A 210 1.78 -0.51 42.35
N THR A 211 1.09 -1.63 42.13
CA THR A 211 1.78 -2.88 41.79
C THR A 211 2.37 -2.78 40.38
N SER A 212 3.37 -3.61 40.08
CA SER A 212 4.00 -3.65 38.76
C SER A 212 2.98 -3.83 37.62
N ASN A 213 1.98 -4.72 37.79
CA ASN A 213 0.94 -4.96 36.79
C ASN A 213 0.03 -3.73 36.60
N GLN A 214 -0.35 -3.05 37.66
CA GLN A 214 -1.14 -1.81 37.58
C GLN A 214 -0.35 -0.70 36.90
N ALA A 215 0.93 -0.56 37.25
CA ALA A 215 1.79 0.43 36.61
C ALA A 215 1.98 0.14 35.11
N THR A 216 2.13 -1.11 34.73
CA THR A 216 2.25 -1.52 33.32
C THR A 216 0.97 -1.19 32.53
N PHE A 217 -0.19 -1.51 33.08
CA PHE A 217 -1.48 -1.21 32.44
C PHE A 217 -1.66 0.29 32.23
N ILE A 218 -1.45 1.09 33.28
CA ILE A 218 -1.57 2.56 33.20
C ILE A 218 -0.53 3.16 32.24
N ALA A 219 0.71 2.65 32.28
CA ALA A 219 1.78 3.10 31.38
C ALA A 219 1.43 2.85 29.92
N LYS A 220 0.84 1.68 29.61
CA LYS A 220 0.37 1.34 28.26
C LYS A 220 -0.68 2.32 27.78
N GLU A 221 -1.73 2.55 28.57
CA GLU A 221 -2.80 3.49 28.20
C GLU A 221 -2.30 4.91 27.98
N GLN A 222 -1.44 5.41 28.88
CA GLN A 222 -0.86 6.73 28.76
C GLN A 222 0.05 6.86 27.54
N PHE A 223 0.87 5.85 27.28
CA PHE A 223 1.76 5.82 26.12
C PHE A 223 0.97 5.83 24.82
N GLU A 224 0.03 4.89 24.64
CA GLU A 224 -0.73 4.74 23.40
C GLU A 224 -1.59 5.99 23.10
N LYS A 225 -2.22 6.56 24.12
CA LYS A 225 -2.97 7.81 23.99
C LYS A 225 -2.08 8.96 23.54
N ALA A 226 -0.91 9.14 24.17
CA ALA A 226 0.00 10.22 23.82
C ALA A 226 0.65 10.01 22.45
N ALA A 227 1.07 8.77 22.13
CA ALA A 227 1.62 8.41 20.84
C ALA A 227 0.62 8.68 19.71
N ARG A 228 -0.66 8.29 19.89
CA ARG A 228 -1.74 8.62 18.98
C ARG A 228 -1.84 10.14 18.77
N SER A 229 -1.90 10.93 19.84
CA SER A 229 -2.00 12.40 19.71
C SER A 229 -0.83 12.99 18.91
N PHE A 230 0.41 12.54 19.16
CA PHE A 230 1.55 13.02 18.39
C PHE A 230 1.44 12.70 16.90
N MET A 231 1.05 11.49 16.54
CA MET A 231 0.96 11.08 15.14
C MET A 231 -0.27 11.69 14.45
N GLU A 232 -1.45 11.55 15.05
CA GLU A 232 -2.72 11.99 14.47
C GLU A 232 -2.76 13.52 14.27
N GLU A 233 -2.43 14.29 15.30
CA GLU A 233 -2.47 15.76 15.22
C GLU A 233 -1.39 16.33 14.30
N THR A 234 -0.25 15.62 14.15
CA THR A 234 0.77 16.01 13.16
C THR A 234 0.28 15.78 11.72
N LEU A 235 -0.43 14.69 11.44
CA LEU A 235 -1.07 14.46 10.14
C LEU A 235 -2.13 15.50 9.84
N GLN A 236 -3.04 15.76 10.80
CA GLN A 236 -4.10 16.75 10.67
C GLN A 236 -3.53 18.15 10.42
N LEU A 237 -2.45 18.51 11.12
CA LEU A 237 -1.73 19.77 10.88
C LEU A 237 -1.20 19.83 9.44
N GLY A 238 -0.55 18.77 8.96
CA GLY A 238 -0.03 18.69 7.59
C GLY A 238 -1.13 18.90 6.55
N ILE A 239 -2.22 18.16 6.67
CA ILE A 239 -3.38 18.22 5.78
C ILE A 239 -3.99 19.63 5.79
N SER A 240 -4.17 20.23 6.98
CA SER A 240 -4.73 21.58 7.10
C SER A 240 -3.85 22.67 6.48
N GLN A 241 -2.51 22.51 6.52
CA GLN A 241 -1.56 23.46 5.95
C GLN A 241 -1.37 23.27 4.43
N ARG A 242 -1.54 22.06 3.94
CA ARG A 242 -1.28 21.64 2.55
C ARG A 242 -2.32 20.61 2.09
N PRO A 243 -3.56 21.05 1.84
CA PRO A 243 -4.68 20.15 1.50
C PRO A 243 -4.50 19.45 0.14
N ASN A 244 -3.67 19.99 -0.76
CA ASN A 244 -3.37 19.39 -2.06
C ASN A 244 -2.26 18.32 -1.98
N ILE A 245 -1.67 18.11 -0.80
CA ILE A 245 -0.63 17.10 -0.58
C ILE A 245 -1.24 15.91 0.15
N LEU A 246 -0.86 14.71 -0.25
CA LEU A 246 -1.24 13.47 0.42
C LEU A 246 -0.23 13.15 1.52
N TRP A 247 -0.73 12.89 2.72
CA TRP A 247 0.03 12.72 3.94
C TRP A 247 -0.10 11.32 4.52
N GLY A 248 0.98 10.77 5.04
CA GLY A 248 0.99 9.51 5.78
C GLY A 248 2.34 9.25 6.45
N PHE A 249 2.37 8.21 7.29
CA PHE A 249 3.62 7.78 7.91
C PHE A 249 4.30 6.69 7.08
N TYR A 250 5.63 6.77 6.98
CA TYR A 250 6.48 5.70 6.48
C TYR A 250 6.35 4.46 7.38
N LEU A 251 6.46 3.26 6.81
CA LEU A 251 6.28 1.95 7.44
C LEU A 251 4.84 1.56 7.81
N PHE A 252 3.84 2.39 7.57
CA PHE A 252 2.46 2.09 7.96
C PHE A 252 1.54 1.87 6.76
N PRO A 253 0.87 0.65 6.68
CA PRO A 253 1.01 -0.51 7.56
C PRO A 253 2.26 -1.34 7.26
N ASP A 254 2.67 -2.19 8.22
CA ASP A 254 3.64 -3.26 7.99
C ASP A 254 2.96 -4.63 8.20
N CYS A 255 3.27 -5.58 7.32
CA CYS A 255 2.81 -6.97 7.39
C CYS A 255 3.66 -7.83 8.33
N TYR A 256 4.88 -7.39 8.68
CA TYR A 256 5.84 -8.14 9.49
C TYR A 256 6.05 -9.57 8.99
N ASN A 257 6.12 -9.77 7.68
CA ASN A 257 6.20 -11.07 7.02
C ASN A 257 7.65 -11.46 6.65
N TYR A 258 8.57 -11.28 7.58
CA TYR A 258 10.02 -11.46 7.39
C TYR A 258 10.53 -12.88 7.65
N ASP A 259 9.66 -13.85 7.87
CA ASP A 259 10.00 -15.26 8.16
C ASP A 259 10.51 -16.03 6.92
N PHE A 260 11.39 -15.43 6.14
CA PHE A 260 11.84 -15.96 4.84
C PHE A 260 12.51 -17.33 4.92
N GLU A 261 13.14 -17.67 6.06
CA GLU A 261 13.85 -18.93 6.26
C GLU A 261 12.91 -20.13 6.34
N LYS A 262 11.63 -19.92 6.68
CA LYS A 262 10.67 -21.00 6.78
C LYS A 262 10.42 -21.65 5.42
N PRO A 263 10.52 -22.99 5.29
CA PRO A 263 10.18 -23.69 4.03
C PRO A 263 8.72 -23.45 3.60
N SER A 264 7.82 -23.28 4.58
CA SER A 264 6.39 -23.02 4.37
C SER A 264 6.05 -21.53 4.25
N TYR A 265 7.02 -20.68 3.90
CA TYR A 265 6.80 -19.24 3.79
C TYR A 265 5.70 -18.91 2.77
N THR A 266 4.68 -18.22 3.20
CA THR A 266 3.53 -17.81 2.37
C THR A 266 3.50 -16.31 2.10
N GLY A 267 4.36 -15.55 2.77
CA GLY A 267 4.32 -14.08 2.75
C GLY A 267 3.17 -13.44 3.51
N ARG A 268 2.19 -14.21 3.98
CA ARG A 268 0.98 -13.67 4.63
C ARG A 268 1.30 -13.02 5.98
N CYS A 269 0.65 -11.92 6.27
CA CYS A 269 0.69 -11.30 7.59
C CYS A 269 0.08 -12.26 8.63
N SER A 270 0.66 -12.29 9.83
CA SER A 270 0.09 -13.06 10.92
C SER A 270 -1.27 -12.49 11.37
N GLN A 271 -2.12 -13.33 11.96
CA GLN A 271 -3.39 -12.87 12.51
C GLN A 271 -3.19 -11.76 13.57
N THR A 272 -2.17 -11.90 14.40
CA THR A 272 -1.80 -10.87 15.38
C THR A 272 -1.44 -9.56 14.71
N THR A 273 -0.65 -9.61 13.62
CA THR A 273 -0.29 -8.41 12.86
C THR A 273 -1.52 -7.72 12.27
N THR A 274 -2.40 -8.46 11.62
CA THR A 274 -3.61 -7.88 11.02
C THR A 274 -4.55 -7.30 12.08
N GLN A 275 -4.66 -7.92 13.24
CA GLN A 275 -5.41 -7.40 14.38
C GLN A 275 -4.82 -6.08 14.89
N LEU A 276 -3.51 -6.04 15.17
CA LEU A 276 -2.84 -4.83 15.65
C LEU A 276 -2.89 -3.69 14.62
N ASN A 277 -2.79 -4.00 13.33
CA ASN A 277 -3.02 -2.98 12.29
C ASN A 277 -4.48 -2.49 12.28
N THR A 278 -5.46 -3.33 12.63
CA THR A 278 -6.86 -2.91 12.77
C THR A 278 -7.06 -1.97 13.95
N GLU A 279 -6.33 -2.16 15.06
CA GLU A 279 -6.35 -1.24 16.22
C GLU A 279 -5.83 0.17 15.88
N LEU A 280 -5.09 0.32 14.78
CA LEU A 280 -4.64 1.61 14.27
C LEU A 280 -5.66 2.30 13.33
N LEU A 281 -6.96 1.99 13.43
CA LEU A 281 -8.01 2.61 12.60
C LEU A 281 -7.88 4.13 12.55
N TRP A 282 -7.65 4.78 13.68
CA TRP A 282 -7.47 6.23 13.78
C TRP A 282 -6.31 6.76 12.88
N LEU A 283 -5.25 5.97 12.71
CA LEU A 283 -4.12 6.32 11.83
C LEU A 283 -4.53 6.22 10.35
N TRP A 284 -5.31 5.18 10.01
CA TRP A 284 -5.84 5.02 8.65
C TRP A 284 -6.86 6.11 8.31
N GLU A 285 -7.68 6.53 9.29
CA GLU A 285 -8.60 7.66 9.16
C GLU A 285 -7.89 9.00 9.02
N ALA A 286 -6.77 9.19 9.69
CA ALA A 286 -5.97 10.42 9.60
C ALA A 286 -5.07 10.49 8.37
N SER A 287 -4.71 9.36 7.75
CA SER A 287 -3.81 9.32 6.59
C SER A 287 -4.55 9.54 5.28
N THR A 288 -4.01 10.38 4.39
CA THR A 288 -4.55 10.60 3.03
C THR A 288 -3.79 9.81 1.97
N ALA A 289 -2.65 9.21 2.31
CA ALA A 289 -1.97 8.15 1.57
C ALA A 289 -1.29 7.17 2.53
N LEU A 290 -1.00 5.95 2.07
CA LEU A 290 -0.31 4.92 2.83
C LEU A 290 1.06 4.64 2.22
N PHE A 291 2.09 4.51 3.08
CA PHE A 291 3.49 4.33 2.67
C PHE A 291 4.12 3.09 3.32
N PRO A 292 3.61 1.89 3.02
CA PRO A 292 4.28 0.65 3.44
C PRO A 292 5.67 0.56 2.84
N SER A 293 6.55 -0.24 3.45
CA SER A 293 7.92 -0.45 3.00
C SER A 293 8.20 -1.94 2.75
N ALA A 294 8.92 -2.22 1.68
CA ALA A 294 9.27 -3.58 1.30
C ALA A 294 10.66 -3.63 0.63
N TYR A 295 11.70 -3.30 1.38
CA TYR A 295 13.08 -3.42 0.92
C TYR A 295 13.45 -4.89 0.80
N MET A 296 13.83 -5.32 -0.40
CA MET A 296 14.04 -6.74 -0.73
C MET A 296 15.36 -7.26 -0.16
N PRO A 297 15.35 -8.25 0.76
CA PRO A 297 16.57 -8.91 1.23
C PRO A 297 17.22 -9.76 0.13
N VAL A 298 18.53 -9.92 0.21
CA VAL A 298 19.31 -10.77 -0.72
C VAL A 298 18.80 -12.22 -0.72
N SER A 299 18.41 -12.73 0.46
CA SER A 299 18.00 -14.13 0.65
C SER A 299 16.77 -14.54 -0.18
N ILE A 300 15.92 -13.59 -0.56
CA ILE A 300 14.73 -13.88 -1.37
C ILE A 300 14.82 -13.38 -2.81
N SER A 301 15.87 -12.61 -3.16
CA SER A 301 16.09 -12.10 -4.51
C SER A 301 16.08 -13.26 -5.52
N GLY A 302 15.34 -13.08 -6.63
CA GLY A 302 15.17 -14.08 -7.68
C GLY A 302 14.29 -15.27 -7.34
N THR A 303 13.70 -15.32 -6.14
CA THR A 303 12.83 -16.43 -5.72
C THR A 303 11.36 -15.99 -5.70
N GLN A 304 10.44 -16.95 -5.68
CA GLN A 304 9.00 -16.69 -5.53
C GLN A 304 8.66 -16.03 -4.17
N LYS A 305 9.51 -16.20 -3.16
CA LYS A 305 9.34 -15.54 -1.87
C LYS A 305 9.35 -14.02 -1.98
N ALA A 306 10.09 -13.45 -2.96
CA ALA A 306 10.08 -12.02 -3.22
C ALA A 306 8.67 -11.52 -3.62
N ALA A 307 8.01 -12.21 -4.55
CA ALA A 307 6.63 -11.86 -4.93
C ALA A 307 5.67 -11.99 -3.75
N LEU A 308 5.77 -13.08 -2.98
CA LEU A 308 4.93 -13.31 -1.79
C LEU A 308 5.12 -12.22 -0.71
N PHE A 309 6.37 -11.79 -0.51
CA PHE A 309 6.72 -10.71 0.41
C PHE A 309 6.02 -9.39 0.01
N ILE A 310 6.29 -8.92 -1.19
CA ILE A 310 5.73 -7.67 -1.72
C ILE A 310 4.21 -7.71 -1.79
N ARG A 311 3.66 -8.81 -2.31
CA ARG A 311 2.21 -9.04 -2.44
C ARG A 311 1.47 -8.80 -1.15
N ASN A 312 1.94 -9.37 -0.07
CA ASN A 312 1.23 -9.29 1.20
C ASN A 312 1.45 -7.95 1.92
N GLN A 313 2.53 -7.23 1.67
CA GLN A 313 2.68 -5.82 2.09
C GLN A 313 1.62 -4.94 1.42
N VAL A 314 1.45 -5.08 0.10
CA VAL A 314 0.43 -4.30 -0.64
C VAL A 314 -0.99 -4.73 -0.25
N LEU A 315 -1.25 -6.04 -0.09
CA LEU A 315 -2.58 -6.53 0.30
C LEU A 315 -2.97 -6.07 1.70
N GLU A 316 -2.04 -6.01 2.66
CA GLU A 316 -2.32 -5.47 4.00
C GLU A 316 -2.61 -3.97 3.92
N ALA A 317 -1.86 -3.22 3.13
CA ALA A 317 -2.16 -1.80 2.91
C ALA A 317 -3.54 -1.60 2.26
N LYS A 318 -3.93 -2.42 1.29
CA LYS A 318 -5.28 -2.41 0.71
C LYS A 318 -6.35 -2.76 1.75
N ARG A 319 -6.10 -3.76 2.60
CA ARG A 319 -7.02 -4.16 3.66
C ARG A 319 -7.29 -3.02 4.64
N VAL A 320 -6.24 -2.35 5.12
CA VAL A 320 -6.43 -1.24 6.09
C VAL A 320 -6.97 0.03 5.42
N ALA A 321 -6.72 0.25 4.13
CA ALA A 321 -7.29 1.39 3.39
C ALA A 321 -8.81 1.34 3.28
N VAL A 322 -9.41 0.15 3.38
CA VAL A 322 -10.87 -0.06 3.29
C VAL A 322 -11.57 0.07 4.66
N ILE A 323 -10.83 -0.12 5.78
CA ILE A 323 -11.44 -0.12 7.12
C ILE A 323 -12.10 1.24 7.46
N PRO A 324 -11.49 2.41 7.17
CA PRO A 324 -12.17 3.69 7.31
C PRO A 324 -13.44 3.75 6.45
N GLN A 325 -14.54 4.19 7.02
CA GLN A 325 -15.79 4.37 6.29
C GLN A 325 -15.73 5.65 5.44
N ARG A 326 -14.94 5.60 4.36
CA ARG A 326 -14.78 6.69 3.40
C ARG A 326 -15.45 6.33 2.07
N LEU A 327 -15.79 7.34 1.29
CA LEU A 327 -16.30 7.16 -0.07
C LEU A 327 -15.27 6.46 -0.99
N TYR A 328 -13.98 6.68 -0.73
CA TYR A 328 -12.88 6.11 -1.50
C TYR A 328 -11.67 5.77 -0.60
N THR A 329 -10.87 4.82 -1.03
CA THR A 329 -9.68 4.38 -0.28
C THR A 329 -8.48 5.30 -0.50
N ALA A 330 -7.64 5.44 0.53
CA ALA A 330 -6.36 6.11 0.40
C ALA A 330 -5.46 5.39 -0.61
N PRO A 331 -4.74 6.11 -1.49
CA PRO A 331 -3.78 5.53 -2.41
C PRO A 331 -2.55 4.99 -1.67
N ILE A 332 -1.95 3.94 -2.23
CA ILE A 332 -0.80 3.24 -1.65
C ILE A 332 0.43 3.53 -2.50
N TYR A 333 1.51 4.00 -1.88
CA TYR A 333 2.82 4.20 -2.49
C TYR A 333 3.84 3.33 -1.75
N LEU A 334 4.24 2.21 -2.35
CA LEU A 334 5.16 1.25 -1.72
C LEU A 334 6.59 1.78 -1.79
N TYR A 335 7.27 1.87 -0.63
CA TYR A 335 8.69 2.18 -0.57
C TYR A 335 9.53 0.95 -0.92
N LEU A 336 10.40 1.10 -1.90
CA LEU A 336 11.35 0.12 -2.39
C LEU A 336 12.76 0.72 -2.44
N ARG A 337 13.77 -0.11 -2.66
CA ARG A 337 15.11 0.33 -3.00
C ARG A 337 15.52 -0.27 -4.34
N PRO A 338 16.28 0.45 -5.17
CA PRO A 338 16.87 -0.14 -6.37
C PRO A 338 17.95 -1.18 -6.03
N LEU A 339 18.58 -1.04 -4.86
CA LEU A 339 19.56 -1.96 -4.27
C LEU A 339 18.89 -2.99 -3.37
N LEU A 340 19.39 -4.22 -3.35
CA LEU A 340 18.99 -5.21 -2.35
C LEU A 340 19.35 -4.73 -0.95
N GLN A 341 18.56 -5.13 0.04
CA GLN A 341 18.74 -4.69 1.42
C GLN A 341 20.13 -5.10 1.94
N GLU A 342 20.77 -4.18 2.65
CA GLU A 342 22.10 -4.35 3.25
C GLU A 342 23.24 -4.62 2.26
N GLN A 343 22.99 -4.43 0.96
CA GLN A 343 24.01 -4.60 -0.07
C GLN A 343 24.37 -3.27 -0.72
N LYS A 344 25.67 -3.07 -0.91
CA LYS A 344 26.22 -2.01 -1.74
C LYS A 344 26.44 -2.57 -3.15
N GLU A 345 25.95 -1.88 -4.16
CA GLU A 345 26.14 -2.23 -5.59
C GLU A 345 25.42 -3.50 -6.08
N GLN A 346 24.58 -4.14 -5.26
CA GLN A 346 23.73 -5.23 -5.73
C GLN A 346 22.32 -4.71 -6.02
N TYR A 347 22.07 -4.47 -7.30
CA TYR A 347 20.77 -3.99 -7.77
C TYR A 347 19.77 -5.14 -7.93
N MET A 348 18.47 -4.78 -7.84
CA MET A 348 17.40 -5.68 -8.22
C MET A 348 17.53 -6.09 -9.69
N ARG A 349 17.46 -7.39 -9.95
CA ARG A 349 17.42 -7.94 -11.31
C ARG A 349 16.04 -7.76 -11.91
N GLU A 350 15.88 -7.98 -13.20
CA GLU A 350 14.58 -7.87 -13.87
C GLU A 350 13.48 -8.69 -13.18
N VAL A 351 13.78 -9.93 -12.80
CA VAL A 351 12.85 -10.79 -12.06
C VAL A 351 12.45 -10.20 -10.71
N ASP A 352 13.35 -9.47 -10.05
CA ASP A 352 13.07 -8.78 -8.78
C ASP A 352 12.23 -7.52 -9.01
N LEU A 353 12.43 -6.81 -10.12
CA LEU A 353 11.59 -5.68 -10.53
C LEU A 353 10.16 -6.13 -10.85
N ILE A 354 9.99 -7.26 -11.55
CA ILE A 354 8.69 -7.87 -11.80
C ILE A 354 7.99 -8.21 -10.48
N ARG A 355 8.71 -8.84 -9.56
CA ARG A 355 8.20 -9.28 -8.24
C ARG A 355 8.07 -8.17 -7.21
N SER A 356 8.41 -6.94 -7.54
CA SER A 356 8.28 -5.77 -6.68
C SER A 356 7.44 -4.66 -7.32
N ILE A 357 7.97 -3.92 -8.26
CA ILE A 357 7.26 -2.85 -8.95
C ILE A 357 6.07 -3.40 -9.73
N GLY A 358 6.28 -4.50 -10.49
CA GLY A 358 5.21 -5.17 -11.26
C GLY A 358 4.11 -5.74 -10.36
N GLU A 359 4.48 -6.37 -9.24
CA GLU A 359 3.53 -6.88 -8.25
C GLU A 359 2.68 -5.75 -7.66
N SER A 360 3.30 -4.62 -7.33
CA SER A 360 2.61 -3.45 -6.79
C SER A 360 1.61 -2.86 -7.79
N ALA A 361 2.01 -2.72 -9.05
CA ALA A 361 1.14 -2.23 -10.13
C ALA A 361 -0.05 -3.17 -10.37
N ALA A 362 0.22 -4.48 -10.46
CA ALA A 362 -0.83 -5.48 -10.70
C ALA A 362 -1.85 -5.56 -9.57
N LEU A 363 -1.47 -5.29 -8.34
CA LEU A 363 -2.37 -5.26 -7.18
C LEU A 363 -3.11 -3.92 -7.01
N GLY A 364 -2.84 -2.92 -7.85
CA GLY A 364 -3.54 -1.64 -7.83
C GLY A 364 -2.99 -0.63 -6.81
N ALA A 365 -1.71 -0.71 -6.44
CA ALA A 365 -1.04 0.40 -5.79
C ALA A 365 -1.06 1.63 -6.70
N ALA A 366 -0.98 2.83 -6.12
CA ALA A 366 -0.89 4.08 -6.87
C ALA A 366 0.53 4.35 -7.39
N GLY A 367 1.52 3.73 -6.76
CA GLY A 367 2.91 3.85 -7.20
C GLY A 367 3.91 3.19 -6.28
N CYS A 368 5.18 3.33 -6.67
CA CYS A 368 6.35 2.98 -5.88
C CYS A 368 7.25 4.18 -5.68
N VAL A 369 7.92 4.24 -4.52
CA VAL A 369 8.95 5.23 -4.21
C VAL A 369 10.29 4.50 -4.09
N LEU A 370 11.23 4.80 -4.97
CA LEU A 370 12.58 4.23 -4.92
C LEU A 370 13.47 5.08 -4.04
N TRP A 371 13.63 4.63 -2.79
CA TRP A 371 14.46 5.29 -1.81
C TRP A 371 15.91 4.79 -1.84
N GLY A 372 16.85 5.65 -1.48
CA GLY A 372 18.25 5.33 -1.24
C GLY A 372 18.87 6.26 -0.21
N SER A 373 19.93 5.79 0.43
CA SER A 373 20.73 6.56 1.39
C SER A 373 21.85 7.32 0.70
N SER A 374 22.43 8.29 1.41
CA SER A 374 23.63 9.00 0.92
C SER A 374 24.89 8.10 0.82
N TYR A 375 24.86 6.92 1.42
CA TYR A 375 25.96 5.96 1.36
C TYR A 375 25.89 5.07 0.12
N ASP A 376 24.73 4.97 -0.53
CA ASP A 376 24.54 4.09 -1.68
C ASP A 376 25.25 4.63 -2.93
N PHE A 377 25.32 5.97 -3.06
CA PHE A 377 25.85 6.66 -4.25
C PHE A 377 26.84 7.77 -3.83
N ASN A 378 27.92 7.40 -3.15
CA ASN A 378 28.83 8.36 -2.52
C ASN A 378 30.22 8.46 -3.16
N ASP A 379 30.49 7.69 -4.20
CA ASP A 379 31.73 7.68 -4.96
C ASP A 379 31.48 7.50 -6.47
N LYS A 380 32.52 7.62 -7.28
CA LYS A 380 32.42 7.58 -8.74
C LYS A 380 31.94 6.20 -9.23
N ALA A 381 32.46 5.12 -8.64
CA ALA A 381 32.14 3.76 -9.05
C ALA A 381 30.66 3.43 -8.80
N SER A 382 30.13 3.78 -7.63
CA SER A 382 28.73 3.57 -7.30
C SER A 382 27.79 4.41 -8.17
N CYS A 383 28.20 5.64 -8.53
CA CYS A 383 27.42 6.48 -9.47
C CYS A 383 27.43 5.92 -10.90
N GLU A 384 28.59 5.44 -11.42
CA GLU A 384 28.69 4.81 -12.73
C GLU A 384 27.90 3.49 -12.79
N SER A 385 27.96 2.70 -11.72
CA SER A 385 27.14 1.49 -11.57
C SER A 385 25.65 1.80 -11.61
N LEU A 386 25.21 2.85 -10.88
CA LEU A 386 23.81 3.31 -10.94
C LEU A 386 23.42 3.76 -12.35
N SER A 387 24.26 4.57 -13.02
CA SER A 387 24.01 5.04 -14.39
C SER A 387 23.82 3.86 -15.37
N THR A 388 24.67 2.84 -15.24
CA THR A 388 24.60 1.62 -16.03
C THR A 388 23.31 0.83 -15.75
N TYR A 389 22.94 0.68 -14.47
CA TYR A 389 21.71 -0.02 -14.07
C TYR A 389 20.45 0.69 -14.56
N LEU A 390 20.38 2.02 -14.42
CA LEU A 390 19.28 2.83 -14.93
C LEU A 390 19.11 2.61 -16.44
N SER A 391 20.17 2.80 -17.21
CA SER A 391 20.11 2.75 -18.67
C SER A 391 19.81 1.37 -19.24
N ASN A 392 20.37 0.32 -18.63
CA ASN A 392 20.31 -1.03 -19.19
C ASN A 392 19.10 -1.83 -18.72
N MET A 393 18.55 -1.53 -17.54
CA MET A 393 17.50 -2.36 -16.93
C MET A 393 16.34 -1.56 -16.35
N LEU A 394 16.59 -0.70 -15.34
CA LEU A 394 15.50 -0.12 -14.54
C LEU A 394 14.57 0.75 -15.37
N ASN A 395 15.13 1.63 -16.21
CA ASN A 395 14.33 2.57 -17.00
C ASN A 395 13.41 1.85 -18.00
N LYS A 396 13.93 0.84 -18.68
CA LYS A 396 13.13 0.03 -19.62
C LYS A 396 11.97 -0.67 -18.91
N TYR A 397 12.24 -1.20 -17.71
CA TYR A 397 11.22 -1.87 -16.93
C TYR A 397 10.15 -0.89 -16.43
N ILE A 398 10.54 0.29 -15.93
CA ILE A 398 9.59 1.32 -15.50
C ILE A 398 8.68 1.75 -16.64
N ILE A 399 9.23 2.05 -17.82
CA ILE A 399 8.43 2.39 -19.00
C ILE A 399 7.47 1.27 -19.36
N ASN A 400 7.92 0.02 -19.35
CA ASN A 400 7.05 -1.12 -19.66
C ASN A 400 5.84 -1.17 -18.72
N VAL A 401 6.05 -1.18 -17.41
CA VAL A 401 4.97 -1.37 -16.42
C VAL A 401 4.06 -0.15 -16.33
N THR A 402 4.60 1.08 -16.40
CA THR A 402 3.78 2.30 -16.30
C THR A 402 2.92 2.50 -17.54
N THR A 403 3.47 2.28 -18.75
CA THR A 403 2.70 2.35 -20.00
C THR A 403 1.64 1.23 -20.05
N ALA A 404 1.96 -0.01 -19.64
CA ALA A 404 0.96 -1.07 -19.59
C ALA A 404 -0.18 -0.76 -18.62
N ALA A 405 0.13 -0.18 -17.45
CA ALA A 405 -0.89 0.24 -16.50
C ALA A 405 -1.77 1.36 -17.05
N GLU A 406 -1.18 2.34 -17.76
CA GLU A 406 -1.88 3.45 -18.41
C GLU A 406 -2.83 2.94 -19.50
N LEU A 407 -2.32 2.15 -20.45
CA LEU A 407 -3.12 1.57 -21.52
C LEU A 407 -4.25 0.68 -20.99
N CYS A 408 -3.98 -0.15 -19.97
CA CYS A 408 -5.02 -0.97 -19.37
C CYS A 408 -6.09 -0.09 -18.69
N GLY A 409 -5.71 0.94 -17.97
CA GLY A 409 -6.62 1.90 -17.33
C GLY A 409 -7.49 2.62 -18.38
N ASP A 410 -6.91 3.07 -19.47
CA ASP A 410 -7.61 3.80 -20.51
C ASP A 410 -8.56 2.89 -21.31
N LEU A 411 -8.09 1.72 -21.72
CA LEU A 411 -8.84 0.86 -22.63
C LEU A 411 -9.87 -0.03 -21.91
N LEU A 412 -9.53 -0.62 -20.75
CA LEU A 412 -10.47 -1.47 -20.02
C LEU A 412 -11.32 -0.67 -19.02
N CYS A 413 -10.76 0.35 -18.40
CA CYS A 413 -11.43 1.13 -17.35
C CYS A 413 -11.86 2.53 -17.83
N GLN A 414 -11.75 2.81 -19.14
CA GLN A 414 -12.22 4.04 -19.78
C GLN A 414 -11.59 5.32 -19.20
N GLY A 415 -10.33 5.24 -18.75
CA GLY A 415 -9.65 6.33 -18.07
C GLY A 415 -10.21 6.67 -16.67
N ASN A 416 -11.27 5.99 -16.24
CA ASN A 416 -12.00 6.26 -14.99
C ASN A 416 -11.59 5.35 -13.82
N GLY A 417 -10.54 4.54 -14.00
CA GLY A 417 -10.07 3.59 -12.99
C GLY A 417 -8.73 3.02 -13.38
N ARG A 418 -8.19 2.19 -12.50
CA ARG A 418 -6.97 1.42 -12.73
C ARG A 418 -7.27 -0.06 -12.85
N CYS A 419 -6.45 -0.77 -13.63
CA CYS A 419 -6.49 -2.22 -13.67
C CYS A 419 -5.96 -2.83 -12.37
N VAL A 420 -6.68 -3.82 -11.83
CA VAL A 420 -6.29 -4.57 -10.64
C VAL A 420 -6.46 -6.05 -10.93
N ARG A 421 -5.45 -6.85 -10.58
CA ARG A 421 -5.43 -8.30 -10.80
C ARG A 421 -6.64 -8.98 -10.13
N LYS A 422 -7.38 -9.81 -10.88
CA LYS A 422 -8.56 -10.52 -10.41
C LYS A 422 -8.22 -11.58 -9.37
N THR A 423 -7.22 -12.40 -9.66
CA THR A 423 -6.73 -13.45 -8.77
C THR A 423 -5.48 -12.94 -8.06
N TYR A 424 -5.64 -12.43 -6.85
CA TYR A 424 -4.61 -11.69 -6.13
C TYR A 424 -3.29 -12.47 -5.94
N ASP A 425 -3.32 -13.79 -5.89
CA ASP A 425 -2.17 -14.67 -5.70
C ASP A 425 -1.63 -15.31 -6.99
N SER A 426 -2.15 -14.92 -8.16
CA SER A 426 -1.56 -15.29 -9.46
C SER A 426 -0.30 -14.48 -9.76
N ASP A 427 0.44 -14.91 -10.77
CA ASP A 427 1.62 -14.22 -11.30
C ASP A 427 1.29 -13.46 -12.60
N ASP A 428 0.10 -12.87 -12.68
CA ASP A 428 -0.32 -12.01 -13.78
C ASP A 428 0.15 -10.57 -13.53
N TYR A 429 0.91 -10.03 -14.46
CA TYR A 429 1.49 -8.68 -14.35
C TYR A 429 1.01 -7.76 -15.47
N LEU A 430 1.00 -6.46 -15.22
CA LEU A 430 0.74 -5.44 -16.23
C LEU A 430 2.05 -5.16 -16.98
N HIS A 431 2.23 -5.82 -18.11
CA HIS A 431 3.38 -5.63 -19.00
C HIS A 431 2.93 -5.47 -20.44
N LEU A 432 3.72 -4.72 -21.21
CA LEU A 432 3.57 -4.62 -22.65
C LEU A 432 4.04 -5.93 -23.30
N ASN A 433 3.25 -6.43 -24.24
CA ASN A 433 3.62 -7.61 -25.03
C ASN A 433 4.71 -7.23 -26.04
N ILE A 434 5.85 -7.91 -25.99
CA ILE A 434 7.00 -7.65 -26.89
C ILE A 434 6.69 -7.90 -28.36
N ASN A 435 5.64 -8.62 -28.70
CA ASN A 435 5.20 -8.84 -30.08
C ASN A 435 4.31 -7.67 -30.59
N SER A 436 3.73 -6.89 -29.69
CA SER A 436 2.85 -5.77 -30.03
C SER A 436 3.53 -4.42 -29.81
N PHE A 437 4.53 -4.35 -28.93
CA PHE A 437 5.18 -3.12 -28.53
C PHE A 437 6.70 -3.21 -28.61
N ASN A 438 7.33 -2.08 -28.92
CA ASN A 438 8.77 -1.94 -28.89
C ASN A 438 9.16 -0.70 -28.06
N ILE A 439 10.06 -0.89 -27.10
CA ILE A 439 10.59 0.16 -26.22
C ILE A 439 12.00 0.51 -26.69
N GLN A 440 12.19 1.70 -27.22
CA GLN A 440 13.47 2.18 -27.74
C GLN A 440 13.86 3.52 -27.13
N LYS A 441 15.17 3.76 -27.01
CA LYS A 441 15.68 5.07 -26.64
C LYS A 441 16.08 5.85 -27.90
N ILE A 442 15.36 6.92 -28.21
CA ILE A 442 15.57 7.77 -29.39
C ILE A 442 15.91 9.18 -28.91
N ASN A 443 17.03 9.73 -29.33
CA ASN A 443 17.50 11.07 -28.93
C ASN A 443 17.53 11.29 -27.40
N GLY A 444 17.88 10.25 -26.65
CA GLY A 444 17.98 10.31 -25.18
C GLY A 444 16.68 10.01 -24.44
N MET A 445 15.53 10.01 -25.09
CA MET A 445 14.21 9.74 -24.51
C MET A 445 13.74 8.32 -24.84
N TYR A 446 13.05 7.68 -23.88
CA TYR A 446 12.38 6.40 -24.15
C TYR A 446 11.08 6.64 -24.92
N ASN A 447 10.94 5.92 -26.02
CA ASN A 447 9.74 5.91 -26.85
C ASN A 447 9.17 4.50 -26.92
N VAL A 448 7.85 4.39 -26.72
CA VAL A 448 7.09 3.15 -26.89
C VAL A 448 6.35 3.25 -28.21
N THR A 449 6.58 2.30 -29.09
CA THR A 449 5.89 2.21 -30.38
C THR A 449 5.12 0.90 -30.46
N GLY A 450 4.02 0.90 -31.20
CA GLY A 450 3.12 -0.25 -31.33
C GLY A 450 1.76 0.03 -30.69
N GLU A 451 0.84 -0.92 -30.86
CA GLU A 451 -0.52 -0.85 -30.34
C GLU A 451 -0.92 -2.21 -29.74
N PRO A 452 -1.82 -2.24 -28.75
CA PRO A 452 -2.27 -3.49 -28.16
C PRO A 452 -3.10 -4.28 -29.22
N SER A 453 -2.74 -5.52 -29.42
CA SER A 453 -3.54 -6.45 -30.22
C SER A 453 -4.84 -6.84 -29.50
N ILE A 454 -5.80 -7.39 -30.22
CA ILE A 454 -7.03 -7.95 -29.58
C ILE A 454 -6.68 -9.05 -28.58
N THR A 455 -5.64 -9.84 -28.86
CA THR A 455 -5.14 -10.87 -27.93
C THR A 455 -4.62 -10.23 -26.63
N ASP A 456 -3.93 -9.10 -26.69
CA ASP A 456 -3.45 -8.37 -25.52
C ASP A 456 -4.61 -7.85 -24.67
N LEU A 457 -5.61 -7.23 -25.32
CA LEU A 457 -6.80 -6.71 -24.65
C LEU A 457 -7.63 -7.83 -24.00
N THR A 458 -7.79 -8.97 -24.67
CA THR A 458 -8.47 -10.13 -24.12
C THR A 458 -7.71 -10.66 -22.91
N ALA A 459 -6.39 -10.80 -23.02
CA ALA A 459 -5.55 -11.27 -21.91
C ALA A 459 -5.63 -10.32 -20.70
N TRP A 460 -5.65 -9.00 -20.91
CA TRP A 460 -5.85 -8.05 -19.83
C TRP A 460 -7.27 -8.16 -19.24
N ALA A 461 -8.30 -8.24 -20.07
CA ALA A 461 -9.69 -8.38 -19.61
C ALA A 461 -9.90 -9.68 -18.79
N ASP A 462 -9.25 -10.77 -19.14
CA ASP A 462 -9.34 -12.04 -18.41
C ASP A 462 -8.66 -11.99 -17.05
N LYS A 463 -7.53 -11.28 -16.96
CA LYS A 463 -6.64 -11.27 -15.78
C LYS A 463 -6.91 -10.10 -14.83
N PHE A 464 -7.44 -8.98 -15.33
CA PHE A 464 -7.61 -7.76 -14.57
C PHE A 464 -9.07 -7.30 -14.53
N THR A 465 -9.40 -6.56 -13.49
CA THR A 465 -10.68 -5.87 -13.30
C THR A 465 -10.39 -4.40 -13.00
N CYS A 466 -11.42 -3.54 -13.11
CA CYS A 466 -11.28 -2.13 -12.84
C CYS A 466 -11.53 -1.78 -11.37
N GLN A 467 -10.64 -1.01 -10.76
CA GLN A 467 -10.90 -0.25 -9.55
C GLN A 467 -11.15 1.20 -9.95
N CYS A 468 -12.39 1.66 -9.78
CA CYS A 468 -12.78 3.00 -10.18
C CYS A 468 -12.17 4.08 -9.29
N TYR A 469 -11.90 5.23 -9.87
CA TYR A 469 -11.55 6.43 -9.12
C TYR A 469 -12.76 7.06 -8.47
N GLU A 470 -12.52 7.93 -7.49
CA GLU A 470 -13.50 8.73 -6.77
C GLU A 470 -14.46 9.41 -7.77
N ASP A 471 -15.78 9.28 -7.48
CA ASP A 471 -16.88 9.83 -8.28
C ASP A 471 -16.91 9.40 -9.77
N LYS A 472 -16.13 8.39 -10.15
CA LYS A 472 -16.11 7.84 -11.49
C LYS A 472 -16.82 6.49 -11.55
N LYS A 473 -17.44 6.22 -12.70
CA LYS A 473 -17.91 4.88 -13.06
C LYS A 473 -16.91 4.31 -14.07
N CYS A 474 -16.42 3.12 -13.80
CA CYS A 474 -15.61 2.36 -14.72
C CYS A 474 -16.21 0.96 -14.86
N THR A 475 -16.43 0.53 -16.07
CA THR A 475 -16.94 -0.80 -16.38
C THR A 475 -15.83 -1.59 -17.02
N GLY A 476 -15.36 -2.64 -16.36
CA GLY A 476 -14.49 -3.62 -17.00
C GLY A 476 -15.21 -4.33 -18.15
N LEU A 477 -14.46 -4.90 -19.09
CA LEU A 477 -15.04 -5.76 -20.12
C LEU A 477 -15.73 -6.98 -19.48
N PRO A 478 -16.90 -7.44 -19.98
CA PRO A 478 -17.55 -8.63 -19.47
C PRO A 478 -16.61 -9.84 -19.56
N SER A 479 -16.53 -10.65 -18.51
CA SER A 479 -15.82 -11.93 -18.53
C SER A 479 -16.51 -12.88 -19.54
N GLY A 480 -15.74 -13.51 -20.41
CA GLY A 480 -16.28 -14.42 -21.44
C GLY A 480 -16.56 -13.78 -22.79
N PHE A 481 -15.82 -12.76 -23.12
CA PHE A 481 -15.94 -12.06 -24.39
C PHE A 481 -15.54 -12.97 -25.55
N GLU A 482 -16.56 -13.49 -26.30
CA GLU A 482 -16.31 -14.16 -27.58
C GLU A 482 -16.22 -13.13 -28.72
N TYR A 483 -15.27 -13.35 -29.60
CA TYR A 483 -14.85 -12.50 -30.74
C TYR A 483 -15.99 -12.14 -31.75
N SER A 484 -17.22 -12.58 -31.54
CA SER A 484 -18.32 -12.45 -32.49
C SER A 484 -19.19 -11.19 -32.36
N ASP A 485 -19.00 -10.35 -31.34
CA ASP A 485 -19.87 -9.16 -31.16
C ASP A 485 -19.35 -7.96 -31.94
N ARG A 486 -19.81 -7.83 -33.17
CA ARG A 486 -19.49 -6.70 -34.09
C ARG A 486 -19.77 -5.30 -33.50
N ARG A 487 -20.62 -5.19 -32.47
CA ARG A 487 -20.94 -3.91 -31.81
C ARG A 487 -19.79 -3.43 -30.93
N PHE A 488 -19.03 -4.36 -30.36
CA PHE A 488 -17.89 -4.02 -29.51
C PHE A 488 -16.67 -3.58 -30.34
N ILE A 489 -16.45 -4.21 -31.49
CA ILE A 489 -15.39 -3.77 -32.43
C ILE A 489 -15.62 -2.33 -32.85
N GLY A 490 -16.88 -1.90 -33.06
CA GLY A 490 -17.24 -0.51 -33.33
C GLY A 490 -16.91 0.44 -32.17
N HIS A 491 -17.10 0.03 -30.93
CA HIS A 491 -16.74 0.82 -29.74
C HIS A 491 -15.22 0.89 -29.52
N LEU A 492 -14.52 -0.21 -29.74
CA LEU A 492 -13.05 -0.25 -29.61
C LEU A 492 -12.37 0.58 -30.69
N THR A 493 -12.86 0.51 -31.92
CA THR A 493 -12.35 1.37 -33.04
C THR A 493 -12.64 2.86 -32.81
N VAL A 494 -13.75 3.20 -32.18
CA VAL A 494 -14.05 4.60 -31.78
C VAL A 494 -13.13 5.05 -30.64
N LEU A 495 -12.87 4.22 -29.64
CA LEU A 495 -11.95 4.52 -28.52
C LEU A 495 -10.50 4.65 -29.01
N LEU A 496 -10.03 3.76 -29.87
CA LEU A 496 -8.71 3.87 -30.51
C LEU A 496 -8.61 5.11 -31.42
N ALA A 497 -9.65 5.44 -32.16
CA ALA A 497 -9.68 6.64 -33.01
C ALA A 497 -9.70 7.93 -32.17
N THR A 498 -10.38 7.96 -31.00
CA THR A 498 -10.36 9.12 -30.10
C THR A 498 -9.03 9.27 -29.38
N TYR A 499 -8.35 8.15 -29.05
CA TYR A 499 -7.01 8.18 -28.48
C TYR A 499 -5.99 8.75 -29.47
N LEU A 500 -6.01 8.25 -30.70
CA LEU A 500 -5.11 8.73 -31.78
C LEU A 500 -5.36 10.20 -32.21
N LEU A 501 -6.61 10.71 -32.08
CA LEU A 501 -6.94 12.10 -32.34
C LEU A 501 -6.59 13.03 -31.18
N GLY A 502 -6.52 12.53 -29.96
CA GLY A 502 -6.12 13.28 -28.76
C GLY A 502 -4.61 13.52 -28.64
N GLU A 503 -3.78 12.71 -29.32
CA GLU A 503 -2.32 12.95 -29.40
C GLU A 503 -1.92 13.88 -30.54
N LEU A 504 -2.86 14.27 -31.41
CA LEU A 504 -2.63 15.15 -32.58
C LEU A 504 -3.14 16.58 -32.37
N LEU A 505 -3.74 16.89 -31.23
CA LEU A 505 -4.15 18.23 -30.79
C LEU A 505 -3.41 18.63 -29.51
#